data_936b6fe74f6401f093ec8bb19fa47d5f
#
_entry.id   936b6fe74f6401f093ec8bb19fa47d5f
#
_cell.length_a   1.000
_cell.length_b   1.000
_cell.length_c   1.000
_cell.angle_alpha   90.00
_cell.angle_beta   90.00
_cell.angle_gamma   90.00
#
_symmetry.space_group_name_H-M   'P 1'
#
loop_
_entity.id
_entity.type
_entity.pdbx_description
1 polymer ?
#
loop_
_entity_poly.entity_id
_entity_poly.type
_entity_poly.pdbx_seq_one_letter_code
_entity_poly.pdbx_strand_id
1 'polypeptide(L)'
;VPGASCYDPAAAGAADARSRNGSAARHDPNDLTAAQVAEREKDFAARVSARRATADAALQAVITIPVVFHVISEDGTQANGNIPDSWITNQIAVLNAAYAANTSFQFSLQSIDRRTNASWYPIVYGSSTESAMKAALRTGGDGTLNIYTGALSDDLLGWATFPTGSIGTYDGVVILDQSLPGGNATNYNLGDTATHEIGHWLNLYHTFQGGCSTTGDSVSDTPREKSAAYACPTGRDTCSQSGVDPIHNFMDYTYDSCMYEFTAGQATRMLNAWNAYRA
;
A
#
# COMPACT_ATOMS: atom_id res chain seq x y z
N VAL A 1 -8.15 12.44 19.83
CA VAL A 1 -6.93 11.66 19.56
C VAL A 1 -5.78 12.65 19.60
N PRO A 2 -4.67 12.42 20.36
CA PRO A 2 -3.52 13.30 20.30
C PRO A 2 -3.03 13.35 18.85
N GLY A 3 -2.67 14.55 18.36
CA GLY A 3 -2.26 14.76 16.98
C GLY A 3 -1.14 13.79 16.59
N ALA A 4 -1.21 13.27 15.38
CA ALA A 4 -0.14 12.47 14.82
C ALA A 4 1.16 13.26 14.91
N SER A 5 2.14 12.76 15.63
CA SER A 5 3.49 13.33 15.62
C SER A 5 4.27 12.66 14.50
N CYS A 6 4.95 13.45 13.69
CA CYS A 6 5.86 12.91 12.69
C CYS A 6 6.92 12.06 13.38
N TYR A 7 7.15 10.87 12.88
CA TYR A 7 8.28 10.06 13.28
C TYR A 7 9.57 10.70 12.75
N ASP A 8 10.56 10.87 13.61
CA ASP A 8 11.90 11.33 13.23
C ASP A 8 12.85 10.11 13.25
N PRO A 9 13.21 9.55 12.08
CA PRO A 9 14.08 8.38 12.02
C PRO A 9 15.49 8.66 12.54
N ALA A 10 15.96 9.90 12.51
CA ALA A 10 17.27 10.26 13.07
C ALA A 10 17.28 10.22 14.60
N ALA A 11 16.12 10.40 15.24
CA ALA A 11 15.96 10.36 16.69
C ALA A 11 15.72 8.95 17.24
N ALA A 12 15.25 8.00 16.41
CA ALA A 12 14.76 6.70 16.87
C ALA A 12 15.59 5.50 16.41
N GLY A 13 16.65 5.69 15.61
CA GLY A 13 17.52 4.57 15.19
C GLY A 13 16.80 3.54 14.33
N ALA A 14 16.33 3.97 13.19
CA ALA A 14 15.89 3.20 12.03
C ALA A 14 15.01 1.97 12.30
N ALA A 15 13.72 2.17 12.31
CA ALA A 15 12.77 1.20 11.82
C ALA A 15 11.47 1.92 11.50
N ASP A 16 11.09 1.83 10.28
CA ASP A 16 10.23 2.76 9.62
C ASP A 16 8.93 2.06 9.27
N ALA A 17 7.91 2.27 10.08
CA ALA A 17 6.55 2.04 9.66
C ALA A 17 5.89 3.39 9.42
N ARG A 18 4.98 3.47 8.49
CA ARG A 18 4.04 4.55 8.37
C ARG A 18 3.14 4.51 9.62
N SER A 19 3.59 5.19 10.67
CA SER A 19 3.00 5.12 12.02
C SER A 19 2.37 6.43 12.42
N ARG A 20 1.26 6.34 13.18
CA ARG A 20 0.53 7.51 13.70
C ARG A 20 1.25 8.27 14.80
N ASN A 21 2.17 7.65 15.54
CA ASN A 21 2.60 8.20 16.85
C ASN A 21 4.11 8.35 17.03
N GLY A 22 4.96 8.12 16.04
CA GLY A 22 6.41 8.27 16.20
C GLY A 22 7.02 7.49 17.37
N SER A 23 6.33 6.46 17.86
CA SER A 23 6.85 5.60 18.92
C SER A 23 7.85 4.61 18.36
N ALA A 24 8.82 4.26 19.16
CA ALA A 24 9.95 3.43 18.79
C ALA A 24 9.62 2.31 17.82
N ALA A 25 10.20 2.43 16.64
CA ALA A 25 10.65 1.37 15.75
C ALA A 25 9.79 0.12 15.73
N ARG A 26 8.70 0.15 15.00
CA ARG A 26 8.12 -1.08 14.49
C ARG A 26 8.36 -1.16 13.00
N HIS A 27 8.94 -2.25 12.59
CA HIS A 27 9.27 -2.56 11.21
C HIS A 27 7.98 -2.54 10.38
N ASP A 28 7.94 -1.74 9.31
CA ASP A 28 6.87 -1.82 8.33
C ASP A 28 6.85 -3.25 7.78
N PRO A 29 5.67 -3.93 7.79
CA PRO A 29 5.55 -5.26 7.20
C PRO A 29 5.96 -5.36 5.74
N ASN A 30 5.93 -4.25 5.02
CA ASN A 30 6.30 -4.15 3.61
C ASN A 30 7.77 -3.74 3.38
N ASP A 31 8.54 -3.46 4.43
CA ASP A 31 9.99 -3.28 4.32
C ASP A 31 10.68 -4.62 4.04
N LEU A 32 11.44 -4.66 2.95
CA LEU A 32 12.12 -5.86 2.51
C LEU A 32 13.63 -5.75 2.68
N THR A 33 14.25 -6.82 3.12
CA THR A 33 15.71 -6.95 3.08
C THR A 33 16.22 -7.02 1.65
N ALA A 34 17.48 -6.68 1.41
CA ALA A 34 18.09 -6.77 0.09
C ALA A 34 18.01 -8.20 -0.51
N ALA A 35 18.08 -9.24 0.34
CA ALA A 35 17.95 -10.62 -0.11
C ALA A 35 16.52 -10.95 -0.59
N GLN A 36 15.51 -10.49 0.15
CA GLN A 36 14.10 -10.65 -0.25
C GLN A 36 13.80 -9.89 -1.54
N VAL A 37 14.30 -8.66 -1.69
CA VAL A 37 14.19 -7.88 -2.93
C VAL A 37 14.83 -8.65 -4.10
N ALA A 38 16.05 -9.14 -3.94
CA ALA A 38 16.76 -9.86 -5.01
C ALA A 38 16.00 -11.13 -5.45
N GLU A 39 15.45 -11.90 -4.53
CA GLU A 39 14.65 -13.08 -4.85
C GLU A 39 13.36 -12.72 -5.59
N ARG A 40 12.64 -11.67 -5.10
CA ARG A 40 11.42 -11.18 -5.75
C ARG A 40 11.68 -10.65 -7.16
N GLU A 41 12.75 -9.87 -7.35
CA GLU A 41 13.12 -9.35 -8.67
C GLU A 41 13.47 -10.49 -9.65
N LYS A 42 14.11 -11.56 -9.18
CA LYS A 42 14.40 -12.74 -9.99
C LYS A 42 13.12 -13.44 -10.47
N ASP A 43 12.17 -13.69 -9.57
CA ASP A 43 10.86 -14.30 -9.93
C ASP A 43 10.07 -13.37 -10.85
N PHE A 44 10.02 -12.09 -10.55
CA PHE A 44 9.31 -11.08 -11.35
C PHE A 44 9.88 -11.01 -12.77
N ALA A 45 11.19 -10.90 -12.93
CA ALA A 45 11.84 -10.86 -14.25
C ALA A 45 11.55 -12.12 -15.08
N ALA A 46 11.59 -13.30 -14.45
CA ALA A 46 11.27 -14.56 -15.13
C ALA A 46 9.82 -14.58 -15.64
N ARG A 47 8.85 -14.14 -14.82
CA ARG A 47 7.44 -14.10 -15.21
C ARG A 47 7.15 -13.08 -16.29
N VAL A 48 7.71 -11.87 -16.19
CA VAL A 48 7.60 -10.85 -17.23
C VAL A 48 8.16 -11.35 -18.55
N SER A 49 9.31 -12.02 -18.53
CA SER A 49 9.90 -12.60 -19.75
C SER A 49 9.02 -13.70 -20.36
N ALA A 50 8.45 -14.58 -19.54
CA ALA A 50 7.54 -15.63 -20.01
C ALA A 50 6.27 -15.04 -20.65
N ARG A 51 5.69 -14.00 -20.04
CA ARG A 51 4.50 -13.32 -20.58
C ARG A 51 4.81 -12.60 -21.90
N ARG A 52 5.94 -11.90 -22.01
CA ARG A 52 6.33 -11.22 -23.26
C ARG A 52 6.51 -12.21 -24.44
N ALA A 53 6.93 -13.43 -24.15
CA ALA A 53 7.06 -14.47 -25.18
C ALA A 53 5.70 -14.98 -25.70
N THR A 54 4.60 -14.75 -24.97
CA THR A 54 3.26 -15.24 -25.31
C THR A 54 2.27 -14.14 -25.66
N ALA A 55 2.60 -12.87 -25.43
CA ALA A 55 1.69 -11.74 -25.63
C ALA A 55 1.84 -11.18 -27.06
N ASP A 56 0.76 -11.24 -27.85
CA ASP A 56 0.54 -10.27 -28.91
C ASP A 56 0.38 -8.88 -28.28
N ALA A 57 0.92 -7.83 -28.93
CA ALA A 57 0.89 -6.45 -28.45
C ALA A 57 -0.56 -5.93 -28.41
N ALA A 58 -1.30 -6.28 -27.37
CA ALA A 58 -2.61 -5.71 -27.10
C ALA A 58 -2.42 -4.27 -26.63
N LEU A 59 -3.08 -3.33 -27.31
CA LEU A 59 -3.28 -1.96 -26.86
C LEU A 59 -3.72 -2.00 -25.38
N GLN A 60 -3.08 -1.20 -24.53
CA GLN A 60 -3.36 -1.15 -23.09
C GLN A 60 -4.81 -0.67 -22.86
N ALA A 61 -5.72 -1.63 -22.71
CA ALA A 61 -7.06 -1.34 -22.24
C ALA A 61 -7.02 -0.95 -20.76
N VAL A 62 -7.93 -0.09 -20.34
CA VAL A 62 -8.13 0.20 -18.92
C VAL A 62 -8.42 -1.11 -18.17
N ILE A 63 -7.64 -1.39 -17.13
CA ILE A 63 -7.82 -2.56 -16.26
C ILE A 63 -8.70 -2.14 -15.10
N THR A 64 -9.94 -2.65 -15.08
CA THR A 64 -10.85 -2.42 -13.96
C THR A 64 -10.65 -3.50 -12.91
N ILE A 65 -10.11 -3.11 -11.75
CA ILE A 65 -9.88 -3.97 -10.59
C ILE A 65 -11.16 -4.03 -9.76
N PRO A 66 -11.80 -5.21 -9.62
CA PRO A 66 -12.92 -5.37 -8.70
C PRO A 66 -12.43 -5.29 -7.25
N VAL A 67 -13.10 -4.49 -6.43
CA VAL A 67 -12.77 -4.27 -5.03
C VAL A 67 -13.86 -4.83 -4.13
N VAL A 68 -13.47 -5.66 -3.18
CA VAL A 68 -14.32 -6.11 -2.08
C VAL A 68 -13.80 -5.48 -0.78
N PHE A 69 -14.67 -4.75 -0.10
CA PHE A 69 -14.34 -4.08 1.15
C PHE A 69 -14.87 -4.88 2.34
N HIS A 70 -13.98 -5.30 3.23
CA HIS A 70 -14.31 -6.02 4.47
C HIS A 70 -14.18 -5.07 5.64
N VAL A 71 -15.30 -4.67 6.21
CA VAL A 71 -15.37 -3.75 7.36
C VAL A 71 -15.43 -4.58 8.63
N ILE A 72 -14.34 -4.60 9.39
CA ILE A 72 -14.26 -5.32 10.67
C ILE A 72 -14.54 -4.33 11.79
N SER A 73 -15.50 -4.68 12.65
CA SER A 73 -15.85 -3.89 13.83
C SER A 73 -15.84 -4.75 15.09
N GLU A 74 -15.56 -4.14 16.24
CA GLU A 74 -15.57 -4.82 17.52
C GLU A 74 -17.00 -5.18 17.95
N ASP A 75 -17.92 -4.19 17.88
CA ASP A 75 -19.27 -4.27 18.44
C ASP A 75 -20.38 -3.76 17.49
N GLY A 76 -20.04 -3.45 16.23
CA GLY A 76 -20.97 -2.95 15.24
C GLY A 76 -21.23 -1.44 15.30
N THR A 77 -20.60 -0.71 16.21
CA THR A 77 -20.68 0.77 16.25
C THR A 77 -19.63 1.42 15.35
N GLN A 78 -19.91 2.63 14.87
CA GLN A 78 -18.94 3.39 14.08
C GLN A 78 -17.68 3.73 14.88
N ALA A 79 -17.81 3.98 16.16
CA ALA A 79 -16.67 4.29 17.04
C ALA A 79 -15.67 3.11 17.12
N ASN A 80 -16.16 1.89 16.92
CA ASN A 80 -15.40 0.65 17.01
C ASN A 80 -15.37 -0.09 15.65
N GLY A 81 -15.16 0.63 14.55
CA GLY A 81 -14.80 0.11 13.25
C GLY A 81 -15.93 -0.05 12.23
N ASN A 82 -17.21 0.09 12.58
CA ASN A 82 -18.29 -0.01 11.59
C ASN A 82 -18.44 1.30 10.81
N ILE A 83 -17.44 1.59 9.96
CA ILE A 83 -17.34 2.82 9.18
C ILE A 83 -18.50 2.96 8.19
N PRO A 84 -18.95 4.21 7.86
CA PRO A 84 -20.05 4.45 6.91
C PRO A 84 -19.67 4.06 5.47
N ASP A 85 -20.67 3.68 4.65
CA ASP A 85 -20.49 3.40 3.22
C ASP A 85 -19.92 4.63 2.46
N SER A 86 -20.24 5.83 2.91
CA SER A 86 -19.72 7.07 2.31
C SER A 86 -18.20 7.18 2.40
N TRP A 87 -17.56 6.67 3.47
CA TRP A 87 -16.11 6.64 3.58
C TRP A 87 -15.50 5.70 2.56
N ILE A 88 -16.15 4.54 2.36
CA ILE A 88 -15.70 3.54 1.38
C ILE A 88 -15.86 4.07 -0.05
N THR A 89 -17.00 4.71 -0.35
CA THR A 89 -17.23 5.31 -1.68
C THR A 89 -16.21 6.42 -1.98
N ASN A 90 -15.93 7.26 -0.97
CA ASN A 90 -14.91 8.30 -1.08
C ASN A 90 -13.51 7.69 -1.27
N GLN A 91 -13.19 6.58 -0.57
CA GLN A 91 -11.92 5.87 -0.75
C GLN A 91 -11.76 5.36 -2.19
N ILE A 92 -12.80 4.78 -2.78
CA ILE A 92 -12.76 4.35 -4.19
C ILE A 92 -12.55 5.55 -5.12
N ALA A 93 -13.14 6.70 -4.82
CA ALA A 93 -12.90 7.92 -5.60
C ALA A 93 -11.44 8.41 -5.50
N VAL A 94 -10.85 8.37 -4.29
CA VAL A 94 -9.42 8.69 -4.09
C VAL A 94 -8.53 7.74 -4.88
N LEU A 95 -8.75 6.43 -4.80
CA LEU A 95 -7.99 5.44 -5.58
C LEU A 95 -8.07 5.71 -7.08
N ASN A 96 -9.26 5.96 -7.60
CA ASN A 96 -9.44 6.26 -9.01
C ASN A 96 -8.73 7.57 -9.41
N ALA A 97 -8.74 8.60 -8.58
CA ALA A 97 -8.02 9.84 -8.84
C ALA A 97 -6.49 9.63 -8.84
N ALA A 98 -5.96 8.93 -7.83
CA ALA A 98 -4.53 8.70 -7.68
C ALA A 98 -3.92 7.85 -8.82
N TYR A 99 -4.64 6.80 -9.23
CA TYR A 99 -4.14 5.89 -10.28
C TYR A 99 -4.45 6.35 -11.71
N ALA A 100 -5.46 7.20 -11.94
CA ALA A 100 -5.83 7.64 -13.27
C ALA A 100 -4.76 8.49 -13.98
N ALA A 101 -3.95 9.21 -13.22
CA ALA A 101 -3.01 10.19 -13.78
C ALA A 101 -1.92 9.53 -14.65
N ASN A 102 -1.38 8.39 -14.24
CA ASN A 102 -0.22 7.76 -14.87
C ASN A 102 -0.35 6.26 -15.10
N THR A 103 -1.47 5.63 -14.72
CA THR A 103 -1.66 4.19 -14.83
C THR A 103 -2.86 3.81 -15.68
N SER A 104 -2.96 2.53 -16.04
CA SER A 104 -4.13 1.97 -16.72
C SER A 104 -5.14 1.35 -15.76
N PHE A 105 -5.02 1.58 -14.46
CA PHE A 105 -5.88 0.96 -13.46
C PHE A 105 -7.08 1.83 -13.08
N GLN A 106 -8.21 1.17 -12.91
CA GLN A 106 -9.44 1.73 -12.37
C GLN A 106 -10.01 0.75 -11.34
N PHE A 107 -10.60 1.27 -10.27
CA PHE A 107 -11.17 0.47 -9.19
C PHE A 107 -12.69 0.54 -9.21
N SER A 108 -13.35 -0.62 -9.08
CA SER A 108 -14.81 -0.74 -9.06
C SER A 108 -15.25 -1.48 -7.82
N LEU A 109 -15.96 -0.80 -6.91
CA LEU A 109 -16.53 -1.41 -5.71
C LEU A 109 -17.56 -2.47 -6.10
N GLN A 110 -17.29 -3.74 -5.75
CA GLN A 110 -18.18 -4.86 -6.01
C GLN A 110 -19.13 -5.10 -4.84
N SER A 111 -18.60 -5.07 -3.62
CA SER A 111 -19.40 -5.30 -2.42
C SER A 111 -18.71 -4.75 -1.17
N ILE A 112 -19.52 -4.52 -0.14
CA ILE A 112 -19.09 -4.22 1.22
C ILE A 112 -19.57 -5.37 2.10
N ASP A 113 -18.63 -6.07 2.71
CA ASP A 113 -18.87 -7.14 3.68
C ASP A 113 -18.58 -6.63 5.10
N ARG A 114 -19.58 -6.65 5.98
CA ARG A 114 -19.47 -6.13 7.35
C ARG A 114 -19.44 -7.26 8.35
N ARG A 115 -18.42 -7.25 9.22
CA ARG A 115 -18.22 -8.29 10.25
C ARG A 115 -18.05 -7.67 11.62
N THR A 116 -18.97 -7.95 12.52
CA THR A 116 -18.81 -7.66 13.94
C THR A 116 -18.10 -8.83 14.58
N ASN A 117 -16.83 -8.65 14.94
CA ASN A 117 -16.00 -9.70 15.53
C ASN A 117 -14.86 -9.08 16.36
N ALA A 118 -15.05 -9.05 17.66
CA ALA A 118 -14.08 -8.51 18.61
C ALA A 118 -12.72 -9.24 18.60
N SER A 119 -12.67 -10.51 18.17
CA SER A 119 -11.41 -11.26 18.07
C SER A 119 -10.60 -10.89 16.84
N TRP A 120 -11.22 -10.34 15.80
CA TRP A 120 -10.55 -9.84 14.60
C TRP A 120 -10.22 -8.35 14.69
N TYR A 121 -10.77 -7.64 15.66
CA TYR A 121 -10.58 -6.22 15.90
C TYR A 121 -9.95 -6.00 17.29
N PRO A 122 -8.72 -5.42 17.42
CA PRO A 122 -7.85 -4.88 16.36
C PRO A 122 -7.17 -5.97 15.51
N ILE A 123 -6.83 -5.62 14.27
CA ILE A 123 -6.09 -6.50 13.37
C ILE A 123 -4.59 -6.40 13.72
N VAL A 124 -3.96 -7.56 13.95
CA VAL A 124 -2.53 -7.66 14.30
C VAL A 124 -1.78 -8.34 13.16
N TYR A 125 -0.79 -7.66 12.60
CA TYR A 125 0.02 -8.19 11.49
C TYR A 125 0.66 -9.54 11.82
N GLY A 126 0.57 -10.49 10.89
CA GLY A 126 1.19 -11.81 10.99
C GLY A 126 0.56 -12.73 12.03
N SER A 127 -0.56 -12.32 12.65
CA SER A 127 -1.24 -13.13 13.65
C SER A 127 -2.06 -14.27 13.05
N SER A 128 -2.35 -15.28 13.86
CA SER A 128 -3.28 -16.34 13.48
C SER A 128 -4.71 -15.81 13.29
N THR A 129 -5.09 -14.73 13.97
CA THR A 129 -6.39 -14.08 13.82
C THR A 129 -6.50 -13.34 12.48
N GLU A 130 -5.45 -12.63 12.03
CA GLU A 130 -5.41 -12.06 10.67
C GLU A 130 -5.54 -13.17 9.61
N SER A 131 -4.77 -14.25 9.77
CA SER A 131 -4.82 -15.40 8.85
C SER A 131 -6.21 -16.03 8.79
N ALA A 132 -6.87 -16.22 9.93
CA ALA A 132 -8.22 -16.75 10.00
C ALA A 132 -9.27 -15.80 9.40
N MET A 133 -9.16 -14.51 9.65
CA MET A 133 -10.01 -13.47 9.08
C MET A 133 -9.91 -13.48 7.55
N LYS A 134 -8.71 -13.38 7.01
CA LYS A 134 -8.47 -13.38 5.56
C LYS A 134 -8.92 -14.69 4.90
N ALA A 135 -8.64 -15.84 5.52
CA ALA A 135 -9.09 -17.14 5.02
C ALA A 135 -10.62 -17.26 4.96
N ALA A 136 -11.33 -16.63 5.90
CA ALA A 136 -12.80 -16.65 5.95
C ALA A 136 -13.46 -15.65 4.98
N LEU A 137 -12.81 -14.54 4.70
CA LEU A 137 -13.44 -13.40 4.02
C LEU A 137 -12.94 -13.17 2.60
N ARG A 138 -11.68 -13.54 2.28
CA ARG A 138 -11.15 -13.32 0.94
C ARG A 138 -12.07 -13.94 -0.11
N THR A 139 -12.42 -13.14 -1.12
CA THR A 139 -13.31 -13.56 -2.19
C THR A 139 -12.78 -13.13 -3.56
N GLY A 140 -13.26 -13.77 -4.61
CA GLY A 140 -12.84 -13.50 -5.98
C GLY A 140 -11.55 -14.21 -6.38
N GLY A 141 -11.07 -13.90 -7.59
CA GLY A 141 -9.83 -14.44 -8.17
C GLY A 141 -8.59 -13.63 -7.82
N ASP A 142 -7.49 -13.92 -8.51
CA ASP A 142 -6.18 -13.29 -8.27
C ASP A 142 -6.18 -11.78 -8.57
N GLY A 143 -7.03 -11.33 -9.49
CA GLY A 143 -7.22 -9.92 -9.82
C GLY A 143 -8.25 -9.19 -8.95
N THR A 144 -8.86 -9.83 -7.94
CA THR A 144 -9.81 -9.19 -7.02
C THR A 144 -9.06 -8.62 -5.82
N LEU A 145 -9.15 -7.31 -5.65
CA LEU A 145 -8.58 -6.61 -4.50
C LEU A 145 -9.52 -6.75 -3.28
N ASN A 146 -9.04 -7.39 -2.23
CA ASN A 146 -9.71 -7.45 -0.93
C ASN A 146 -9.07 -6.43 0.00
N ILE A 147 -9.85 -5.45 0.48
CA ILE A 147 -9.41 -4.44 1.46
C ILE A 147 -10.09 -4.74 2.79
N TYR A 148 -9.30 -4.87 3.84
CA TYR A 148 -9.76 -5.12 5.20
C TYR A 148 -9.52 -3.88 6.05
N THR A 149 -10.57 -3.39 6.74
CA THR A 149 -10.47 -2.22 7.62
C THR A 149 -10.75 -2.60 9.06
N GLY A 150 -10.01 -2.01 9.98
CA GLY A 150 -10.19 -2.17 11.42
C GLY A 150 -9.24 -1.26 12.20
N ALA A 151 -9.26 -1.33 13.53
CA ALA A 151 -8.15 -0.81 14.32
C ALA A 151 -6.91 -1.67 14.07
N LEU A 152 -5.76 -1.02 13.99
CA LEU A 152 -4.51 -1.76 13.78
C LEU A 152 -3.64 -1.67 15.03
N SER A 153 -2.95 -2.77 15.34
CA SER A 153 -1.93 -2.77 16.39
C SER A 153 -0.72 -1.93 15.97
N ASP A 154 0.09 -1.57 16.94
CA ASP A 154 1.43 -1.04 16.72
C ASP A 154 1.48 0.33 16.02
N ASP A 155 0.38 1.08 16.07
CA ASP A 155 0.22 2.38 15.42
C ASP A 155 0.38 2.35 13.89
N LEU A 156 0.31 1.18 13.26
CA LEU A 156 0.38 1.02 11.83
C LEU A 156 -0.79 1.73 11.13
N LEU A 157 -0.57 2.21 9.92
CA LEU A 157 -1.62 2.73 9.04
C LEU A 157 -2.14 1.66 8.08
N GLY A 158 -1.30 0.71 7.68
CA GLY A 158 -1.68 -0.39 6.80
C GLY A 158 -0.54 -1.35 6.50
N TRP A 159 -0.85 -2.35 5.73
CA TRP A 159 0.10 -3.25 5.04
C TRP A 159 -0.58 -3.98 3.89
N ALA A 160 0.21 -4.44 2.95
CA ALA A 160 -0.25 -5.19 1.81
C ALA A 160 0.44 -6.55 1.69
N THR A 161 -0.19 -7.46 0.98
CA THR A 161 0.46 -8.67 0.52
C THR A 161 1.04 -8.42 -0.87
N PHE A 162 2.35 -8.48 -0.99
CA PHE A 162 3.01 -8.44 -2.30
C PHE A 162 2.58 -9.63 -3.17
N PRO A 163 2.44 -9.46 -4.49
CA PRO A 163 2.04 -10.54 -5.37
C PRO A 163 3.12 -11.63 -5.42
N THR A 164 2.70 -12.87 -5.51
CA THR A 164 3.55 -14.05 -5.66
C THR A 164 3.02 -14.95 -6.75
N GLY A 165 3.79 -15.94 -7.15
CA GLY A 165 3.38 -16.91 -8.17
C GLY A 165 2.20 -17.79 -7.80
N SER A 166 1.73 -17.73 -6.56
CA SER A 166 0.53 -18.40 -6.09
C SER A 166 -0.18 -17.46 -5.13
N ILE A 167 -1.25 -16.85 -5.60
CA ILE A 167 -2.09 -15.96 -4.79
C ILE A 167 -2.94 -16.83 -3.84
N GLY A 168 -2.67 -16.68 -2.56
CA GLY A 168 -3.36 -17.46 -1.51
C GLY A 168 -4.47 -16.67 -0.81
N THR A 169 -5.08 -17.29 0.19
CA THR A 169 -6.14 -16.67 1.00
C THR A 169 -5.66 -15.50 1.84
N TYR A 170 -4.35 -15.36 2.05
CA TYR A 170 -3.75 -14.25 2.80
C TYR A 170 -3.61 -12.96 1.98
N ASP A 171 -3.86 -13.01 0.65
CA ASP A 171 -3.75 -11.86 -0.25
C ASP A 171 -4.73 -10.74 0.12
N GLY A 172 -4.30 -9.50 -0.08
CA GLY A 172 -5.09 -8.30 0.10
C GLY A 172 -4.35 -7.18 0.83
N VAL A 173 -5.09 -6.14 1.14
CA VAL A 173 -4.62 -4.92 1.78
C VAL A 173 -5.36 -4.73 3.10
N VAL A 174 -4.64 -4.43 4.17
CA VAL A 174 -5.21 -4.07 5.48
C VAL A 174 -4.92 -2.61 5.73
N ILE A 175 -5.94 -1.82 6.09
CA ILE A 175 -5.80 -0.40 6.39
C ILE A 175 -6.50 -0.02 7.69
N LEU A 176 -5.96 0.94 8.38
CA LEU A 176 -6.59 1.55 9.54
C LEU A 176 -7.94 2.16 9.13
N ASP A 177 -9.00 1.81 9.83
CA ASP A 177 -10.35 2.34 9.56
C ASP A 177 -10.43 3.88 9.62
N GLN A 178 -9.61 4.51 10.46
CA GLN A 178 -9.56 5.96 10.62
C GLN A 178 -8.68 6.68 9.57
N SER A 179 -8.02 5.94 8.67
CA SER A 179 -7.23 6.53 7.57
C SER A 179 -8.05 6.79 6.30
N LEU A 180 -9.30 6.32 6.24
CA LEU A 180 -10.18 6.61 5.12
C LEU A 180 -10.67 8.07 5.13
N PRO A 181 -11.09 8.62 3.97
CA PRO A 181 -11.74 9.93 3.90
C PRO A 181 -12.98 10.00 4.77
N GLY A 182 -12.92 10.83 5.81
CA GLY A 182 -13.95 10.94 6.86
C GLY A 182 -13.49 10.44 8.23
N GLY A 183 -12.39 9.72 8.30
CA GLY A 183 -11.76 9.27 9.53
C GLY A 183 -11.01 10.37 10.26
N ASN A 184 -10.39 10.03 11.39
CA ASN A 184 -9.73 10.98 12.27
C ASN A 184 -8.22 10.77 12.45
N ALA A 185 -7.58 9.92 11.62
CA ALA A 185 -6.13 9.76 11.59
C ALA A 185 -5.48 11.04 11.01
N THR A 186 -5.27 12.05 11.86
CA THR A 186 -4.76 13.36 11.44
C THR A 186 -3.53 13.23 10.55
N ASN A 187 -3.51 13.95 9.41
CA ASN A 187 -2.54 13.92 8.33
C ASN A 187 -2.56 12.66 7.45
N TYR A 188 -3.30 11.62 7.82
CA TYR A 188 -3.39 10.34 7.12
C TYR A 188 -4.84 9.88 6.93
N ASN A 189 -5.78 10.82 6.79
CA ASN A 189 -7.21 10.56 6.64
C ASN A 189 -7.81 11.12 5.35
N LEU A 190 -6.98 11.28 4.32
CA LEU A 190 -7.45 11.65 2.99
C LEU A 190 -7.52 10.44 2.03
N GLY A 191 -7.07 9.26 2.48
CA GLY A 191 -7.22 8.00 1.77
C GLY A 191 -5.95 7.48 1.09
N ASP A 192 -4.81 8.16 1.23
CA ASP A 192 -3.57 7.75 0.56
C ASP A 192 -2.85 6.59 1.26
N THR A 193 -3.26 6.23 2.46
CA THR A 193 -2.87 4.94 3.05
C THR A 193 -3.26 3.78 2.13
N ALA A 194 -4.52 3.73 1.68
CA ALA A 194 -4.96 2.68 0.75
C ALA A 194 -4.24 2.77 -0.60
N THR A 195 -4.00 3.98 -1.11
CA THR A 195 -3.24 4.21 -2.34
C THR A 195 -1.83 3.62 -2.23
N HIS A 196 -1.13 3.87 -1.14
CA HIS A 196 0.20 3.34 -0.83
C HIS A 196 0.19 1.80 -0.78
N GLU A 197 -0.69 1.22 0.02
CA GLU A 197 -0.74 -0.24 0.20
C GLU A 197 -1.09 -0.98 -1.10
N ILE A 198 -1.95 -0.40 -1.93
CA ILE A 198 -2.26 -0.97 -3.25
C ILE A 198 -1.05 -0.89 -4.19
N GLY A 199 -0.20 0.11 -4.05
CA GLY A 199 1.10 0.14 -4.73
C GLY A 199 1.94 -1.11 -4.43
N HIS A 200 2.04 -1.52 -3.17
CA HIS A 200 2.70 -2.78 -2.78
C HIS A 200 1.97 -4.02 -3.32
N TRP A 201 0.65 -4.04 -3.25
CA TRP A 201 -0.18 -5.11 -3.81
C TRP A 201 0.04 -5.26 -5.34
N LEU A 202 0.42 -4.17 -6.02
CA LEU A 202 0.84 -4.11 -7.43
C LEU A 202 2.37 -4.19 -7.62
N ASN A 203 3.14 -4.62 -6.60
CA ASN A 203 4.58 -4.89 -6.64
C ASN A 203 5.49 -3.65 -6.67
N LEU A 204 5.06 -2.50 -6.17
CA LEU A 204 5.97 -1.37 -5.90
C LEU A 204 6.65 -1.55 -4.55
N TYR A 205 7.90 -1.15 -4.46
CA TYR A 205 8.63 -0.96 -3.20
C TYR A 205 8.51 0.48 -2.73
N HIS A 206 8.90 0.75 -1.49
CA HIS A 206 9.07 2.12 -1.01
C HIS A 206 10.11 2.87 -1.85
N THR A 207 9.97 4.19 -2.00
CA THR A 207 10.92 5.04 -2.72
C THR A 207 12.34 4.98 -2.13
N PHE A 208 12.43 4.78 -0.82
CA PHE A 208 13.69 4.65 -0.07
C PHE A 208 14.23 3.21 -0.01
N GLN A 209 13.58 2.24 -0.66
CA GLN A 209 14.08 0.86 -0.76
C GLN A 209 15.47 0.85 -1.40
N GLY A 210 16.43 0.20 -0.72
CA GLY A 210 17.82 0.16 -1.18
C GLY A 210 18.59 1.48 -1.03
N GLY A 211 17.98 2.52 -0.50
CA GLY A 211 18.60 3.82 -0.26
C GLY A 211 19.23 4.42 -1.51
N CYS A 212 20.44 4.98 -1.37
CA CYS A 212 21.18 5.58 -2.48
C CYS A 212 21.89 4.55 -3.39
N SER A 213 21.52 3.27 -3.35
CA SER A 213 22.12 2.25 -4.22
C SER A 213 21.76 2.45 -5.69
N THR A 214 22.48 1.77 -6.58
CA THR A 214 22.22 1.90 -8.03
C THR A 214 20.88 1.34 -8.47
N THR A 215 20.31 0.42 -7.71
CA THR A 215 18.99 -0.19 -8.00
C THR A 215 17.84 0.57 -7.38
N GLY A 216 18.06 1.26 -6.25
CA GLY A 216 17.00 1.97 -5.52
C GLY A 216 15.79 1.07 -5.26
N ASP A 217 14.60 1.58 -5.52
CA ASP A 217 13.31 0.89 -5.46
C ASP A 217 13.03 -0.04 -6.67
N SER A 218 14.02 -0.28 -7.53
CA SER A 218 13.88 -1.03 -8.79
C SER A 218 13.01 -0.36 -9.86
N VAL A 219 12.88 0.97 -9.78
CA VAL A 219 12.23 1.82 -10.79
C VAL A 219 13.19 2.92 -11.20
N SER A 220 13.48 3.00 -12.50
CA SER A 220 14.60 3.82 -12.99
C SER A 220 14.35 5.32 -12.99
N ASP A 221 13.10 5.75 -12.99
CA ASP A 221 12.68 7.15 -13.02
C ASP A 221 12.22 7.68 -11.64
N THR A 222 12.28 6.85 -10.61
CA THR A 222 12.14 7.29 -9.22
C THR A 222 13.49 7.85 -8.75
N PRO A 223 13.59 9.11 -8.32
CA PRO A 223 14.80 9.62 -7.68
C PRO A 223 15.16 8.79 -6.45
N ARG A 224 16.46 8.59 -6.23
CA ARG A 224 16.91 7.78 -5.09
C ARG A 224 16.81 8.56 -3.80
N GLU A 225 16.39 7.88 -2.77
CA GLU A 225 16.17 8.41 -1.44
C GLU A 225 16.82 7.51 -0.40
N LYS A 226 17.54 8.10 0.56
CA LYS A 226 18.31 7.34 1.54
C LYS A 226 17.44 6.69 2.61
N SER A 227 16.39 7.36 2.99
CA SER A 227 15.45 6.95 4.05
C SER A 227 14.11 7.65 3.82
N ALA A 228 13.03 7.12 4.40
CA ALA A 228 11.70 7.70 4.29
C ALA A 228 11.67 9.21 4.60
N ALA A 229 10.83 9.95 3.90
CA ALA A 229 10.47 11.32 4.26
C ALA A 229 9.17 11.31 5.08
N TYR A 230 9.05 12.26 6.00
CA TYR A 230 7.87 12.45 6.85
C TYR A 230 7.37 13.88 6.76
N ALA A 231 6.11 14.11 7.07
CA ALA A 231 5.45 15.40 6.89
C ALA A 231 5.43 15.82 5.40
N CYS A 232 6.05 16.94 5.04
CA CYS A 232 6.22 17.41 3.66
C CYS A 232 7.49 18.25 3.55
N PRO A 233 8.68 17.63 3.62
CA PRO A 233 9.97 18.32 3.72
C PRO A 233 10.44 18.83 2.36
N THR A 234 9.87 19.92 1.85
CA THR A 234 10.19 20.49 0.54
C THR A 234 11.69 20.72 0.33
N GLY A 235 12.21 20.22 -0.78
CA GLY A 235 13.63 20.37 -1.15
C GLY A 235 14.56 19.39 -0.46
N ARG A 236 14.03 18.37 0.22
CA ARG A 236 14.82 17.26 0.78
C ARG A 236 15.60 16.58 -0.34
N ASP A 237 16.89 16.31 -0.10
CA ASP A 237 17.80 15.66 -1.05
C ASP A 237 18.85 14.89 -0.25
N THR A 238 18.66 13.57 -0.13
CA THR A 238 19.48 12.72 0.75
C THR A 238 20.50 11.87 0.00
N CYS A 239 20.44 11.84 -1.33
CA CYS A 239 21.37 11.10 -2.17
C CYS A 239 22.15 12.04 -3.09
N SER A 240 23.40 11.69 -3.39
CA SER A 240 24.26 12.50 -4.27
C SER A 240 23.94 12.38 -5.78
N GLN A 241 23.04 11.50 -6.16
CA GLN A 241 22.56 11.36 -7.53
C GLN A 241 21.58 12.51 -7.85
N SER A 242 21.38 12.78 -9.14
CA SER A 242 20.50 13.89 -9.57
C SER A 242 19.04 13.61 -9.20
N GLY A 243 18.35 14.65 -8.79
CA GLY A 243 16.96 14.64 -8.35
C GLY A 243 16.85 14.83 -6.85
N VAL A 244 15.84 15.57 -6.41
CA VAL A 244 15.46 15.67 -4.99
C VAL A 244 14.70 14.42 -4.59
N ASP A 245 14.63 14.14 -3.29
CA ASP A 245 13.86 13.01 -2.76
C ASP A 245 12.38 13.09 -3.22
N PRO A 246 11.77 11.96 -3.60
CA PRO A 246 10.44 11.92 -4.21
C PRO A 246 9.32 12.03 -3.16
N ILE A 247 9.35 13.08 -2.35
CA ILE A 247 8.45 13.30 -1.20
C ILE A 247 6.95 13.38 -1.56
N HIS A 248 6.63 13.52 -2.83
CA HIS A 248 5.25 13.57 -3.33
C HIS A 248 4.76 12.23 -3.89
N ASN A 249 5.64 11.22 -3.89
CA ASN A 249 5.30 9.90 -4.39
C ASN A 249 4.47 9.12 -3.36
N PHE A 250 3.40 8.45 -3.82
CA PHE A 250 2.55 7.64 -2.94
C PHE A 250 3.31 6.50 -2.23
N MET A 251 4.51 6.12 -2.68
CA MET A 251 5.33 5.08 -2.06
C MET A 251 6.34 5.60 -1.04
N ASP A 252 6.30 6.88 -0.66
CA ASP A 252 7.02 7.46 0.48
C ASP A 252 6.11 7.52 1.73
N TYR A 253 6.58 8.10 2.84
CA TYR A 253 5.86 8.17 4.13
C TYR A 253 5.39 9.57 4.51
N THR A 254 5.29 10.47 3.56
CA THR A 254 4.81 11.84 3.79
C THR A 254 3.31 11.87 4.11
N TYR A 255 2.80 13.03 4.54
CA TYR A 255 1.36 13.22 4.80
C TYR A 255 0.55 13.04 3.52
N ASP A 256 -0.68 12.55 3.64
CA ASP A 256 -1.60 12.43 2.50
C ASP A 256 -1.71 13.73 1.70
N SER A 257 -1.72 14.89 2.37
CA SER A 257 -1.76 16.20 1.68
C SER A 257 -0.50 16.56 0.89
N CYS A 258 0.58 15.80 1.06
CA CYS A 258 1.83 15.98 0.33
C CYS A 258 1.95 15.05 -0.88
N MET A 259 1.25 13.92 -0.86
CA MET A 259 1.31 12.88 -1.89
C MET A 259 0.36 13.17 -3.05
N TYR A 260 0.80 12.93 -4.29
CA TYR A 260 -0.07 13.10 -5.45
C TYR A 260 0.40 12.35 -6.72
N GLU A 261 1.48 11.56 -6.66
CA GLU A 261 2.01 10.97 -7.88
C GLU A 261 2.56 9.54 -7.75
N PHE A 262 2.43 8.81 -8.87
CA PHE A 262 3.27 7.69 -9.26
C PHE A 262 4.09 8.10 -10.49
N THR A 263 5.32 7.58 -10.64
CA THR A 263 6.11 7.79 -11.86
C THR A 263 5.62 6.91 -13.02
N ALA A 264 6.01 7.24 -14.24
CA ALA A 264 5.71 6.41 -15.41
C ALA A 264 6.35 5.00 -15.32
N GLY A 265 7.54 4.92 -14.73
CA GLY A 265 8.21 3.66 -14.45
C GLY A 265 7.47 2.81 -13.42
N GLN A 266 6.98 3.43 -12.35
CA GLN A 266 6.12 2.75 -11.37
C GLN A 266 4.84 2.21 -12.05
N ALA A 267 4.18 3.00 -12.88
CA ALA A 267 3.01 2.57 -13.64
C ALA A 267 3.33 1.35 -14.55
N THR A 268 4.45 1.39 -15.25
CA THR A 268 4.92 0.26 -16.07
C THR A 268 5.21 -0.98 -15.22
N ARG A 269 5.83 -0.79 -14.05
CA ARG A 269 6.11 -1.89 -13.13
C ARG A 269 4.84 -2.53 -12.60
N MET A 270 3.86 -1.73 -12.18
CA MET A 270 2.54 -2.21 -11.74
C MET A 270 1.82 -3.00 -12.83
N LEU A 271 1.83 -2.50 -14.07
CA LEU A 271 1.22 -3.21 -15.20
C LEU A 271 1.90 -4.55 -15.50
N ASN A 272 3.21 -4.57 -15.50
CA ASN A 272 3.97 -5.82 -15.65
C ASN A 272 3.68 -6.81 -14.52
N ALA A 273 3.53 -6.34 -13.29
CA ALA A 273 3.18 -7.18 -12.15
C ALA A 273 1.75 -7.71 -12.23
N TRP A 274 0.80 -6.87 -12.62
CA TRP A 274 -0.57 -7.32 -12.90
C TRP A 274 -0.57 -8.47 -13.89
N ASN A 275 0.06 -8.28 -15.03
CA ASN A 275 0.12 -9.31 -16.07
C ASN A 275 0.86 -10.58 -15.62
N ALA A 276 1.84 -10.46 -14.74
CA ALA A 276 2.66 -11.58 -14.29
C ALA A 276 1.97 -12.43 -13.21
N TYR A 277 1.12 -11.82 -12.38
CA TYR A 277 0.61 -12.44 -11.17
C TYR A 277 -0.91 -12.43 -11.02
N ARG A 278 -1.64 -11.47 -11.63
CA ARG A 278 -3.04 -11.21 -11.32
C ARG A 278 -4.00 -11.31 -12.50
N ALA A 279 -3.50 -11.28 -13.75
CA ALA A 279 -4.30 -11.39 -14.98
C ALA A 279 -4.63 -12.84 -15.34
#